data_1236c2129d68501a7f9dc3d5fe73621b
#
_entry.id   1236c2129d68501a7f9dc3d5fe73621b
#
_cell.length_a   1.000
_cell.length_b   1.000
_cell.length_c   1.000
_cell.angle_alpha   90.00
_cell.angle_beta   90.00
_cell.angle_gamma   90.00
#
_symmetry.space_group_name_H-M   'P 1'
#
loop_
_entity.id
_entity.type
_entity.pdbx_description
1 polymer ?
#
loop_
_entity_poly.entity_id
_entity_poly.type
_entity_poly.pdbx_seq_one_letter_code
_entity_poly.pdbx_strand_id
1 'polypeptide(L)'
;MSQQNPKSLLPPLILVPTQFELRAIKSGLGNCGISPDFECIGVGPGAVWRWAESKRSTKANDSPTGRTVILAGLAGALDPTFTVATVRSAEMIRGAGADFCHPNPSYSPPLRSHHTTVIASVDKTCADAASKKLLRDQTGAGMVDMESAAFASLATQRGWKWGVFRAVSDDSTTDIPPWIASLARVDGSINFIALATSLLTHPTRIAKLAAIGASARHALRELCLELAVILPKSDQPQRTLIFGGTFDPPHRRHAQMVAEAANFLGCNRVIILPAGQSPLREGNAAASAQQRLAMATLAFSKVPGVVIDSREMNRSGESFTVDTLREIARESGARRNDLVLLIGADQALQFDRWKEWREIDHQLATIAIVPRPPLAARDLSAQLDEKFSRLGEDGERWEKSVLPFEAVDLSATEIRSRLRSGQNIGDLVSPEVEAWIRQYGLYA
;
A
#
# COMPACT_ATOMS: atom_id res chain seq x y z
N MET A 1 -18.88 20.64 36.50
CA MET A 1 -18.34 21.09 35.20
C MET A 1 -18.12 19.83 34.37
N SER A 2 -19.08 19.53 33.49
CA SER A 2 -19.05 18.35 32.62
C SER A 2 -18.00 18.58 31.52
N GLN A 3 -16.95 17.76 31.50
CA GLN A 3 -16.01 17.69 30.38
C GLN A 3 -16.79 17.22 29.14
N GLN A 4 -17.04 18.14 28.22
CA GLN A 4 -17.50 17.80 26.89
C GLN A 4 -16.40 17.00 26.19
N ASN A 5 -16.67 15.72 25.98
CA ASN A 5 -15.88 14.83 25.14
C ASN A 5 -15.73 15.49 23.75
N PRO A 6 -14.54 15.72 23.22
CA PRO A 6 -14.38 16.30 21.89
C PRO A 6 -15.04 15.34 20.89
N LYS A 7 -16.09 15.82 20.19
CA LYS A 7 -16.73 15.09 19.10
C LYS A 7 -15.63 14.58 18.18
N SER A 8 -15.48 13.28 18.05
CA SER A 8 -14.56 12.66 17.10
C SER A 8 -14.89 13.22 15.71
N LEU A 9 -13.97 14.01 15.17
CA LEU A 9 -14.08 14.49 13.78
C LEU A 9 -14.10 13.26 12.88
N LEU A 10 -15.11 13.17 12.00
CA LEU A 10 -15.16 12.10 11.00
C LEU A 10 -13.87 12.12 10.18
N PRO A 11 -13.32 10.93 9.82
CA PRO A 11 -12.11 10.87 9.02
C PRO A 11 -12.30 11.59 7.67
N PRO A 12 -11.26 12.18 7.10
CA PRO A 12 -11.35 12.80 5.78
C PRO A 12 -11.89 11.83 4.74
N LEU A 13 -12.66 12.32 3.76
CA LEU A 13 -13.11 11.56 2.60
C LEU A 13 -12.22 11.89 1.41
N ILE A 14 -11.56 10.89 0.83
CA ILE A 14 -10.78 11.04 -0.39
C ILE A 14 -11.59 10.50 -1.58
N LEU A 15 -11.87 11.38 -2.51
CA LEU A 15 -12.49 11.07 -3.78
C LEU A 15 -11.43 10.90 -4.84
N VAL A 16 -11.53 9.86 -5.65
CA VAL A 16 -10.58 9.56 -6.73
C VAL A 16 -11.31 9.24 -8.03
N PRO A 17 -10.79 9.66 -9.21
CA PRO A 17 -11.47 9.43 -10.47
C PRO A 17 -11.53 7.96 -10.89
N THR A 18 -10.46 7.19 -10.68
CA THR A 18 -10.37 5.83 -11.21
C THR A 18 -10.11 4.78 -10.13
N GLN A 19 -10.50 3.53 -10.43
CA GLN A 19 -10.20 2.37 -9.56
C GLN A 19 -8.69 2.10 -9.44
N PHE A 20 -7.91 2.47 -10.46
CA PHE A 20 -6.46 2.36 -10.43
C PHE A 20 -5.85 3.31 -9.39
N GLU A 21 -6.24 4.59 -9.43
CA GLU A 21 -5.81 5.60 -8.46
C GLU A 21 -6.28 5.25 -7.05
N LEU A 22 -7.54 4.80 -6.91
CA LEU A 22 -8.09 4.38 -5.61
C LEU A 22 -7.21 3.32 -4.94
N ARG A 23 -6.87 2.25 -5.66
CA ARG A 23 -6.03 1.17 -5.13
C ARG A 23 -4.64 1.66 -4.75
N ALA A 24 -4.03 2.48 -5.61
CA ALA A 24 -2.70 2.99 -5.38
C ALA A 24 -2.64 3.95 -4.18
N ILE A 25 -3.58 4.92 -4.10
CA ILE A 25 -3.62 5.90 -3.02
C ILE A 25 -3.99 5.24 -1.69
N LYS A 26 -4.98 4.34 -1.70
CA LYS A 26 -5.36 3.59 -0.49
C LYS A 26 -4.21 2.77 0.07
N SER A 27 -3.48 2.06 -0.79
CA SER A 27 -2.29 1.29 -0.40
C SER A 27 -1.17 2.21 0.10
N GLY A 28 -0.88 3.29 -0.62
CA GLY A 28 0.19 4.23 -0.28
C GLY A 28 -0.05 4.95 1.06
N LEU A 29 -1.27 5.43 1.31
CA LEU A 29 -1.62 6.07 2.58
C LEU A 29 -1.68 5.05 3.73
N GLY A 30 -2.16 3.83 3.48
CA GLY A 30 -2.12 2.75 4.46
C GLY A 30 -0.68 2.47 4.93
N ASN A 31 0.29 2.48 4.00
CA ASN A 31 1.71 2.34 4.34
C ASN A 31 2.26 3.50 5.20
N CYS A 32 1.61 4.67 5.13
CA CYS A 32 1.94 5.83 5.97
C CYS A 32 1.13 5.88 7.29
N GLY A 33 0.29 4.86 7.53
CA GLY A 33 -0.56 4.79 8.71
C GLY A 33 -1.75 5.75 8.71
N ILE A 34 -2.28 6.02 7.54
CA ILE A 34 -3.39 6.94 7.33
C ILE A 34 -4.54 6.16 6.69
N SER A 35 -5.69 6.18 7.35
CA SER A 35 -6.87 5.43 6.91
C SER A 35 -8.08 6.36 6.77
N PRO A 36 -8.12 7.23 5.75
CA PRO A 36 -9.29 8.01 5.43
C PRO A 36 -10.36 7.13 4.78
N ASP A 37 -11.57 7.66 4.67
CA ASP A 37 -12.56 7.05 3.79
C ASP A 37 -12.24 7.33 2.33
N PHE A 38 -12.53 6.35 1.46
CA PHE A 38 -12.26 6.45 0.03
C PHE A 38 -13.49 6.15 -0.80
N GLU A 39 -13.66 6.92 -1.88
CA GLU A 39 -14.65 6.61 -2.92
C GLU A 39 -14.12 6.88 -4.31
N CYS A 40 -14.45 5.98 -5.25
CA CYS A 40 -14.19 6.18 -6.68
C CYS A 40 -15.42 6.89 -7.29
N ILE A 41 -15.18 8.05 -7.90
CA ILE A 41 -16.27 8.88 -8.45
C ILE A 41 -16.48 8.70 -9.95
N GLY A 42 -15.54 8.07 -10.67
CA GLY A 42 -15.53 7.98 -12.12
C GLY A 42 -14.83 9.17 -12.79
N VAL A 43 -14.68 9.09 -14.10
CA VAL A 43 -13.92 10.04 -14.92
C VAL A 43 -14.87 11.08 -15.55
N GLY A 44 -14.42 12.33 -15.51
CA GLY A 44 -15.07 13.49 -16.11
C GLY A 44 -16.17 14.13 -15.28
N PRO A 45 -16.62 15.34 -15.65
CA PRO A 45 -17.50 16.17 -14.81
C PRO A 45 -18.86 15.51 -14.52
N GLY A 46 -19.43 14.79 -15.48
CA GLY A 46 -20.69 14.07 -15.30
C GLY A 46 -20.61 12.93 -14.27
N ALA A 47 -19.43 12.36 -14.06
CA ALA A 47 -19.24 11.31 -13.07
C ALA A 47 -19.35 11.84 -11.63
N VAL A 48 -18.81 13.03 -11.38
CA VAL A 48 -18.93 13.72 -10.08
C VAL A 48 -20.39 13.92 -9.69
N TRP A 49 -21.22 14.37 -10.64
CA TRP A 49 -22.65 14.61 -10.39
C TRP A 49 -23.42 13.31 -10.19
N ARG A 50 -23.18 12.27 -10.99
CA ARG A 50 -23.81 10.93 -10.78
C ARG A 50 -23.45 10.35 -9.43
N TRP A 51 -22.18 10.44 -9.03
CA TRP A 51 -21.76 10.03 -7.69
C TRP A 51 -22.52 10.79 -6.60
N ALA A 52 -22.63 12.12 -6.72
CA ALA A 52 -23.34 12.97 -5.77
C ALA A 52 -24.84 12.63 -5.66
N GLU A 53 -25.47 12.25 -6.77
CA GLU A 53 -26.88 11.82 -6.80
C GLU A 53 -27.07 10.46 -6.15
N SER A 54 -26.17 9.50 -6.38
CA SER A 54 -26.20 8.17 -5.76
C SER A 54 -26.18 8.24 -4.21
N LYS A 55 -25.54 9.27 -3.66
CA LYS A 55 -25.45 9.51 -2.21
C LYS A 55 -26.66 10.23 -1.60
N ARG A 56 -27.56 10.78 -2.42
CA ARG A 56 -28.78 11.41 -1.90
C ARG A 56 -29.77 10.41 -1.27
N SER A 57 -29.69 9.14 -1.65
CA SER A 57 -30.60 8.08 -1.16
C SER A 57 -30.12 7.38 0.10
N THR A 58 -28.87 7.57 0.51
CA THR A 58 -28.32 7.00 1.74
C THR A 58 -28.59 7.94 2.92
N LYS A 59 -28.97 7.36 4.07
CA LYS A 59 -29.43 8.06 5.28
C LYS A 59 -28.53 9.24 5.68
N ALA A 60 -29.11 10.26 6.29
CA ALA A 60 -28.48 11.53 6.71
C ALA A 60 -27.13 11.43 7.46
N ASN A 61 -26.71 10.24 7.88
CA ASN A 61 -25.41 9.99 8.53
C ASN A 61 -24.24 9.88 7.54
N ASP A 62 -24.46 9.71 6.23
CA ASP A 62 -23.41 9.59 5.21
C ASP A 62 -23.12 10.93 4.50
N SER A 63 -23.76 12.01 4.94
CA SER A 63 -23.48 13.34 4.40
C SER A 63 -22.09 13.79 4.87
N PRO A 64 -21.21 14.26 3.95
CA PRO A 64 -19.87 14.75 4.31
C PRO A 64 -19.89 16.06 5.12
N THR A 65 -21.06 16.51 5.58
CA THR A 65 -21.18 17.69 6.44
C THR A 65 -20.37 17.52 7.73
N GLY A 66 -19.39 18.38 7.90
CA GLY A 66 -18.53 18.41 9.09
C GLY A 66 -17.20 17.70 8.94
N ARG A 67 -16.93 17.01 7.81
CA ARG A 67 -15.60 16.44 7.52
C ARG A 67 -14.94 17.11 6.29
N THR A 68 -13.66 16.96 6.17
CA THR A 68 -12.90 17.42 4.99
C THR A 68 -13.07 16.43 3.84
N VAL A 69 -13.33 16.93 2.63
CA VAL A 69 -13.43 16.16 1.39
C VAL A 69 -12.30 16.55 0.46
N ILE A 70 -11.50 15.58 0.02
CA ILE A 70 -10.33 15.82 -0.83
C ILE A 70 -10.55 15.08 -2.16
N LEU A 71 -10.42 15.82 -3.26
CA LEU A 71 -10.27 15.20 -4.58
C LEU A 71 -8.78 15.00 -4.84
N ALA A 72 -8.36 13.75 -5.01
CA ALA A 72 -6.97 13.38 -5.24
C ALA A 72 -6.83 12.50 -6.47
N GLY A 73 -5.77 12.71 -7.27
CA GLY A 73 -5.56 11.90 -8.47
C GLY A 73 -4.49 12.48 -9.39
N LEU A 74 -4.46 11.95 -10.61
CA LEU A 74 -3.53 12.34 -11.64
C LEU A 74 -4.02 13.56 -12.44
N ALA A 75 -3.08 14.26 -13.06
CA ALA A 75 -3.33 15.37 -13.99
C ALA A 75 -2.23 15.44 -15.05
N GLY A 76 -2.52 16.03 -16.20
CA GLY A 76 -1.52 16.40 -17.19
C GLY A 76 -0.84 17.72 -16.82
N ALA A 77 0.47 17.85 -17.07
CA ALA A 77 1.15 19.14 -16.94
C ALA A 77 0.85 20.06 -18.13
N LEU A 78 0.59 21.31 -17.85
CA LEU A 78 0.57 22.41 -18.83
C LEU A 78 1.83 23.27 -18.70
N ASP A 79 2.35 23.43 -17.49
CA ASP A 79 3.60 24.13 -17.24
C ASP A 79 4.81 23.27 -17.62
N PRO A 80 5.71 23.70 -18.53
CA PRO A 80 6.88 22.93 -18.92
C PRO A 80 7.89 22.70 -17.78
N THR A 81 7.80 23.43 -16.68
CA THR A 81 8.62 23.18 -15.49
C THR A 81 8.11 22.04 -14.62
N PHE A 82 6.89 21.55 -14.87
CA PHE A 82 6.30 20.44 -14.12
C PHE A 82 6.65 19.11 -14.79
N THR A 83 7.48 18.36 -14.12
CA THR A 83 7.86 17.00 -14.54
C THR A 83 6.90 15.96 -13.98
N VAL A 84 6.95 14.74 -14.50
CA VAL A 84 6.23 13.59 -13.94
C VAL A 84 6.49 13.48 -12.44
N ALA A 85 5.44 13.19 -11.68
CA ALA A 85 5.41 13.13 -10.21
C ALA A 85 5.50 14.50 -9.49
N THR A 86 5.48 15.61 -10.19
CA THR A 86 5.25 16.92 -9.55
C THR A 86 3.85 16.92 -8.91
N VAL A 87 3.78 17.18 -7.60
CA VAL A 87 2.51 17.27 -6.86
C VAL A 87 2.17 18.73 -6.56
N ARG A 88 0.91 19.10 -6.75
CA ARG A 88 0.40 20.45 -6.45
C ARG A 88 -0.99 20.37 -5.81
N SER A 89 -1.29 21.33 -4.93
CA SER A 89 -2.66 21.63 -4.54
C SER A 89 -3.23 22.75 -5.41
N ALA A 90 -4.54 22.73 -5.64
CA ALA A 90 -5.21 23.79 -6.37
C ALA A 90 -5.35 25.05 -5.49
N GLU A 91 -4.81 26.16 -5.94
CA GLU A 91 -5.17 27.50 -5.40
C GLU A 91 -6.40 28.05 -6.10
N MET A 92 -6.53 27.76 -7.39
CA MET A 92 -7.66 28.13 -8.23
C MET A 92 -7.96 27.00 -9.23
N ILE A 93 -9.23 26.79 -9.51
CA ILE A 93 -9.71 25.84 -10.53
C ILE A 93 -10.46 26.65 -11.56
N ARG A 94 -10.04 26.58 -12.82
CA ARG A 94 -10.69 27.20 -13.98
C ARG A 94 -11.50 26.18 -14.75
N GLY A 95 -12.81 26.36 -14.79
CA GLY A 95 -13.73 25.49 -15.52
C GLY A 95 -14.47 26.21 -16.64
N ALA A 96 -15.19 25.49 -17.48
CA ALA A 96 -16.06 26.05 -18.50
C ALA A 96 -17.21 26.83 -17.81
N GLY A 97 -17.05 28.13 -17.62
CA GLY A 97 -18.09 29.04 -17.14
C GLY A 97 -17.95 29.56 -15.72
N ALA A 98 -17.02 29.07 -14.90
CA ALA A 98 -16.75 29.61 -13.57
C ALA A 98 -15.34 29.28 -13.07
N ASP A 99 -14.75 30.23 -12.34
CA ASP A 99 -13.52 30.03 -11.60
C ASP A 99 -13.83 29.77 -10.13
N PHE A 100 -13.17 28.78 -9.54
CA PHE A 100 -13.32 28.42 -8.13
C PHE A 100 -12.00 28.65 -7.41
N CYS A 101 -11.98 29.62 -6.51
CA CYS A 101 -10.88 29.82 -5.58
C CYS A 101 -11.04 28.85 -4.40
N HIS A 102 -9.95 28.35 -3.86
CA HIS A 102 -9.99 27.55 -2.64
C HIS A 102 -10.62 28.39 -1.51
N PRO A 103 -11.68 27.91 -0.82
CA PRO A 103 -12.47 28.74 0.10
C PRO A 103 -11.72 29.13 1.38
N ASN A 104 -10.56 28.53 1.65
CA ASN A 104 -9.80 28.84 2.86
C ASN A 104 -8.29 28.77 2.62
N PRO A 105 -7.62 29.92 2.46
CA PRO A 105 -6.15 29.97 2.37
C PRO A 105 -5.45 29.43 3.63
N SER A 106 -6.14 29.38 4.78
CA SER A 106 -5.64 28.77 6.01
C SER A 106 -5.66 27.24 5.97
N TYR A 107 -6.33 26.63 5.00
CA TYR A 107 -6.32 25.20 4.75
C TYR A 107 -5.37 24.80 3.63
N SER A 108 -4.40 25.65 3.32
CA SER A 108 -3.20 25.22 2.62
C SER A 108 -2.34 24.51 3.67
N PRO A 109 -2.48 23.17 3.80
CA PRO A 109 -1.63 22.45 4.73
C PRO A 109 -0.19 22.63 4.28
N PRO A 110 0.79 22.58 5.19
CA PRO A 110 2.19 22.62 4.83
C PRO A 110 2.52 21.37 4.01
N LEU A 111 2.39 21.46 2.70
CA LEU A 111 3.02 20.50 1.80
C LEU A 111 4.52 20.52 2.08
N ARG A 112 5.20 19.39 1.91
CA ARG A 112 6.69 19.36 1.94
C ARG A 112 7.29 20.41 1.01
N SER A 113 6.57 20.70 -0.08
CA SER A 113 6.80 21.81 -0.96
C SER A 113 5.53 22.68 -0.96
N HIS A 114 5.57 23.90 -0.43
CA HIS A 114 4.45 24.85 -0.40
C HIS A 114 4.04 25.34 -1.82
N HIS A 115 3.72 24.40 -2.72
CA HIS A 115 3.48 24.75 -4.11
C HIS A 115 2.03 24.49 -4.48
N THR A 116 1.33 25.60 -4.70
CA THR A 116 0.00 25.62 -5.30
C THR A 116 0.10 25.83 -6.81
N THR A 117 -0.99 25.62 -7.51
CA THR A 117 -1.11 25.92 -8.93
C THR A 117 -2.55 26.19 -9.33
N VAL A 118 -2.73 26.87 -10.45
CA VAL A 118 -4.03 26.93 -11.14
C VAL A 118 -4.24 25.62 -11.88
N ILE A 119 -5.42 24.99 -11.73
CA ILE A 119 -5.81 23.79 -12.47
C ILE A 119 -6.89 24.17 -13.49
N ALA A 120 -6.67 23.87 -14.76
CA ALA A 120 -7.70 23.93 -15.78
C ALA A 120 -8.49 22.62 -15.78
N SER A 121 -9.80 22.69 -15.59
CA SER A 121 -10.65 21.50 -15.63
C SER A 121 -11.49 21.53 -16.89
N VAL A 122 -11.33 20.49 -17.72
CA VAL A 122 -11.88 20.41 -19.08
C VAL A 122 -12.82 19.21 -19.22
N ASP A 123 -13.73 19.28 -20.20
CA ASP A 123 -14.70 18.19 -20.44
C ASP A 123 -14.11 17.03 -21.27
N LYS A 124 -12.99 17.26 -21.93
CA LYS A 124 -12.32 16.26 -22.77
C LYS A 124 -10.83 16.22 -22.49
N THR A 125 -10.24 15.04 -22.61
CA THR A 125 -8.80 14.85 -22.41
C THR A 125 -7.98 15.78 -23.31
N CYS A 126 -7.10 16.56 -22.73
CA CYS A 126 -6.10 17.37 -23.42
C CYS A 126 -4.91 16.45 -23.75
N ALA A 127 -4.93 15.84 -24.93
CA ALA A 127 -4.09 14.68 -25.23
C ALA A 127 -2.76 15.01 -25.92
N ASP A 128 -2.64 16.16 -26.58
CA ASP A 128 -1.45 16.53 -27.36
C ASP A 128 -0.79 17.81 -26.83
N ALA A 129 0.52 17.95 -27.11
CA ALA A 129 1.33 19.08 -26.64
C ALA A 129 0.84 20.44 -27.13
N ALA A 130 0.28 20.53 -28.35
CA ALA A 130 -0.24 21.78 -28.90
C ALA A 130 -1.50 22.22 -28.16
N SER A 131 -2.43 21.33 -27.91
CA SER A 131 -3.64 21.57 -27.10
C SER A 131 -3.28 21.96 -25.67
N LYS A 132 -2.30 21.32 -25.07
CA LYS A 132 -1.79 21.66 -23.72
C LYS A 132 -1.23 23.09 -23.68
N LYS A 133 -0.41 23.45 -24.68
CA LYS A 133 0.14 24.80 -24.81
C LYS A 133 -0.96 25.84 -24.97
N LEU A 134 -1.91 25.59 -25.88
CA LEU A 134 -3.03 26.50 -26.11
C LEU A 134 -3.84 26.72 -24.82
N LEU A 135 -4.18 25.65 -24.10
CA LEU A 135 -4.93 25.71 -22.87
C LEU A 135 -4.17 26.50 -21.79
N ARG A 136 -2.85 26.32 -21.67
CA ARG A 136 -2.00 27.09 -20.79
C ARG A 136 -2.02 28.58 -21.13
N ASP A 137 -1.83 28.92 -22.42
CA ASP A 137 -1.80 30.32 -22.90
C ASP A 137 -3.15 31.03 -22.63
N GLN A 138 -4.26 30.30 -22.70
CA GLN A 138 -5.63 30.79 -22.42
C GLN A 138 -5.94 30.94 -20.95
N THR A 139 -5.46 30.00 -20.11
CA THR A 139 -5.90 29.88 -18.71
C THR A 139 -4.85 30.28 -17.70
N GLY A 140 -3.56 30.29 -18.08
CA GLY A 140 -2.45 30.44 -17.14
C GLY A 140 -2.31 29.25 -16.17
N ALA A 141 -3.00 28.13 -16.44
CA ALA A 141 -2.98 26.95 -15.57
C ALA A 141 -1.67 26.17 -15.70
N GLY A 142 -1.21 25.60 -14.58
CA GLY A 142 -0.05 24.71 -14.56
C GLY A 142 -0.39 23.25 -14.79
N MET A 143 -1.63 22.84 -14.53
CA MET A 143 -2.13 21.48 -14.70
C MET A 143 -3.51 21.44 -15.33
N VAL A 144 -3.87 20.27 -15.89
CA VAL A 144 -5.19 20.02 -16.48
C VAL A 144 -5.76 18.69 -15.97
N ASP A 145 -7.05 18.70 -15.66
CA ASP A 145 -7.85 17.50 -15.32
C ASP A 145 -9.28 17.60 -15.86
N MET A 146 -10.14 16.68 -15.47
CA MET A 146 -11.52 16.62 -15.96
C MET A 146 -12.58 16.70 -14.84
N GLU A 147 -12.21 16.64 -13.58
CA GLU A 147 -13.14 16.51 -12.46
C GLU A 147 -13.14 17.70 -11.50
N SER A 148 -12.06 18.46 -11.45
CA SER A 148 -11.86 19.48 -10.39
C SER A 148 -12.93 20.57 -10.39
N ALA A 149 -13.37 21.07 -11.55
CA ALA A 149 -14.39 22.12 -11.60
C ALA A 149 -15.78 21.61 -11.12
N ALA A 150 -16.18 20.40 -11.57
CA ALA A 150 -17.42 19.80 -11.13
C ALA A 150 -17.40 19.50 -9.62
N PHE A 151 -16.27 19.01 -9.11
CA PHE A 151 -16.07 18.75 -7.69
C PHE A 151 -16.13 20.06 -6.88
N ALA A 152 -15.40 21.11 -7.28
CA ALA A 152 -15.37 22.37 -6.59
C ALA A 152 -16.77 23.04 -6.55
N SER A 153 -17.51 22.98 -7.66
CA SER A 153 -18.89 23.44 -7.73
C SER A 153 -19.78 22.72 -6.73
N LEU A 154 -19.74 21.37 -6.75
CA LEU A 154 -20.49 20.54 -5.82
C LEU A 154 -20.13 20.81 -4.36
N ALA A 155 -18.84 20.87 -4.05
CA ALA A 155 -18.33 21.09 -2.70
C ALA A 155 -18.73 22.46 -2.15
N THR A 156 -18.66 23.49 -3.00
CA THR A 156 -19.08 24.85 -2.66
C THR A 156 -20.58 24.93 -2.42
N GLN A 157 -21.40 24.32 -3.28
CA GLN A 157 -22.86 24.26 -3.10
C GLN A 157 -23.28 23.56 -1.80
N ARG A 158 -22.50 22.56 -1.38
CA ARG A 158 -22.77 21.80 -0.15
C ARG A 158 -22.08 22.35 1.10
N GLY A 159 -21.33 23.43 0.99
CA GLY A 159 -20.60 24.05 2.11
C GLY A 159 -19.55 23.13 2.74
N TRP A 160 -18.93 22.26 1.93
CA TRP A 160 -17.89 21.37 2.43
C TRP A 160 -16.59 22.10 2.71
N LYS A 161 -15.79 21.55 3.64
CA LYS A 161 -14.35 21.81 3.68
C LYS A 161 -13.72 20.92 2.63
N TRP A 162 -13.04 21.49 1.65
CA TRP A 162 -12.54 20.70 0.53
C TRP A 162 -11.13 21.13 0.07
N GLY A 163 -10.47 20.24 -0.65
CA GLY A 163 -9.20 20.49 -1.32
C GLY A 163 -9.05 19.63 -2.56
N VAL A 164 -8.19 20.05 -3.48
CA VAL A 164 -7.82 19.30 -4.68
C VAL A 164 -6.32 19.14 -4.72
N PHE A 165 -5.86 17.90 -4.88
CA PHE A 165 -4.45 17.53 -4.97
C PHE A 165 -4.23 16.71 -6.23
N ARG A 166 -3.29 17.15 -7.05
CA ARG A 166 -2.98 16.48 -8.31
C ARG A 166 -1.49 16.18 -8.43
N ALA A 167 -1.18 15.01 -9.03
CA ALA A 167 0.16 14.63 -9.40
C ALA A 167 0.28 14.49 -10.91
N VAL A 168 1.35 15.02 -11.48
CA VAL A 168 1.61 14.98 -12.91
C VAL A 168 1.89 13.56 -13.37
N SER A 169 1.04 13.01 -14.24
CA SER A 169 1.24 11.72 -14.90
C SER A 169 1.99 11.80 -16.22
N ASP A 170 1.85 12.93 -16.91
CA ASP A 170 2.40 13.23 -18.23
C ASP A 170 2.79 14.71 -18.32
N ASP A 171 3.96 14.97 -18.84
CA ASP A 171 4.48 16.34 -18.98
C ASP A 171 3.80 17.11 -20.13
N SER A 172 4.14 18.41 -20.23
CA SER A 172 3.52 19.32 -21.23
C SER A 172 3.87 18.97 -22.68
N THR A 173 4.88 18.13 -22.91
CA THR A 173 5.36 17.71 -24.23
C THR A 173 4.92 16.29 -24.63
N THR A 174 4.39 15.54 -23.68
CA THR A 174 3.96 14.15 -23.91
C THR A 174 2.58 14.09 -24.59
N ASP A 175 2.54 13.42 -25.72
CA ASP A 175 1.27 13.08 -26.38
C ASP A 175 0.68 11.78 -25.81
N ILE A 176 -0.56 11.85 -25.35
CA ILE A 176 -1.34 10.69 -24.92
C ILE A 176 -2.03 10.07 -26.13
N PRO A 177 -1.68 8.84 -26.51
CA PRO A 177 -2.34 8.22 -27.67
C PRO A 177 -3.85 8.09 -27.48
N PRO A 178 -4.66 8.37 -28.50
CA PRO A 178 -6.14 8.32 -28.40
C PRO A 178 -6.69 6.97 -27.93
N TRP A 179 -6.01 5.86 -28.25
CA TRP A 179 -6.41 4.52 -27.82
C TRP A 179 -6.30 4.33 -26.29
N ILE A 180 -5.46 5.10 -25.59
CA ILE A 180 -5.37 5.06 -24.11
C ILE A 180 -6.58 5.73 -23.49
N ALA A 181 -7.00 6.87 -24.02
CA ALA A 181 -8.20 7.57 -23.54
C ALA A 181 -9.46 6.67 -23.66
N SER A 182 -9.51 5.80 -24.68
CA SER A 182 -10.63 4.86 -24.88
C SER A 182 -10.63 3.67 -23.92
N LEU A 183 -9.57 3.44 -23.14
CA LEU A 183 -9.50 2.35 -22.16
C LEU A 183 -10.24 2.67 -20.86
N ALA A 184 -10.36 3.94 -20.50
CA ALA A 184 -11.08 4.36 -19.31
C ALA A 184 -12.60 4.39 -19.57
N ARG A 185 -13.37 3.73 -18.71
CA ARG A 185 -14.81 3.83 -18.68
C ARG A 185 -15.26 5.01 -17.81
N VAL A 186 -16.49 5.45 -18.03
CA VAL A 186 -17.08 6.58 -17.29
C VAL A 186 -17.17 6.31 -15.78
N ASP A 187 -17.23 5.05 -15.37
CA ASP A 187 -17.22 4.62 -13.96
C ASP A 187 -15.81 4.54 -13.35
N GLY A 188 -14.78 4.93 -14.08
CA GLY A 188 -13.39 4.88 -13.64
C GLY A 188 -12.75 3.49 -13.71
N SER A 189 -13.43 2.49 -14.27
CA SER A 189 -12.87 1.16 -14.52
C SER A 189 -12.13 1.10 -15.85
N ILE A 190 -11.23 0.12 -15.99
CA ILE A 190 -10.51 -0.14 -17.24
C ILE A 190 -11.32 -1.13 -18.08
N ASN A 191 -11.46 -0.84 -19.36
CA ASN A 191 -12.02 -1.78 -20.33
C ASN A 191 -10.98 -2.85 -20.70
N PHE A 192 -10.94 -3.94 -19.94
CA PHE A 192 -9.97 -5.02 -20.15
C PHE A 192 -10.09 -5.71 -21.51
N ILE A 193 -11.30 -5.78 -22.07
CA ILE A 193 -11.51 -6.38 -23.41
C ILE A 193 -10.85 -5.48 -24.46
N ALA A 194 -11.13 -4.18 -24.45
CA ALA A 194 -10.50 -3.23 -25.35
C ALA A 194 -8.97 -3.19 -25.18
N LEU A 195 -8.48 -3.29 -23.94
CA LEU A 195 -7.06 -3.37 -23.65
C LEU A 195 -6.43 -4.64 -24.25
N ALA A 196 -7.00 -5.81 -23.98
CA ALA A 196 -6.50 -7.09 -24.49
C ALA A 196 -6.50 -7.10 -26.03
N THR A 197 -7.59 -6.70 -26.66
CA THR A 197 -7.69 -6.60 -28.12
C THR A 197 -6.64 -5.63 -28.70
N SER A 198 -6.47 -4.46 -28.06
CA SER A 198 -5.49 -3.45 -28.50
C SER A 198 -4.04 -3.95 -28.41
N LEU A 199 -3.70 -4.73 -27.38
CA LEU A 199 -2.35 -5.30 -27.21
C LEU A 199 -2.09 -6.48 -28.13
N LEU A 200 -3.10 -7.32 -28.39
CA LEU A 200 -2.99 -8.44 -29.33
C LEU A 200 -2.80 -7.96 -30.77
N THR A 201 -3.51 -6.91 -31.15
CA THR A 201 -3.41 -6.36 -32.51
C THR A 201 -2.18 -5.47 -32.73
N HIS A 202 -1.62 -4.90 -31.66
CA HIS A 202 -0.49 -3.97 -31.74
C HIS A 202 0.51 -4.21 -30.59
N PRO A 203 1.40 -5.19 -30.68
CA PRO A 203 2.35 -5.55 -29.61
C PRO A 203 3.25 -4.39 -29.18
N THR A 204 3.56 -3.46 -30.07
CA THR A 204 4.39 -2.26 -29.77
C THR A 204 3.75 -1.33 -28.74
N ARG A 205 2.43 -1.43 -28.51
CA ARG A 205 1.71 -0.67 -27.47
C ARG A 205 2.05 -1.11 -26.07
N ILE A 206 2.57 -2.33 -25.88
CA ILE A 206 2.93 -2.88 -24.55
C ILE A 206 3.99 -2.00 -23.87
N ALA A 207 5.07 -1.65 -24.57
CA ALA A 207 6.14 -0.81 -24.01
C ALA A 207 5.61 0.58 -23.63
N LYS A 208 4.76 1.19 -24.49
CA LYS A 208 4.19 2.51 -24.23
C LYS A 208 3.22 2.50 -23.04
N LEU A 209 2.38 1.45 -22.94
CA LEU A 209 1.49 1.26 -21.78
C LEU A 209 2.27 1.06 -20.49
N ALA A 210 3.36 0.27 -20.54
CA ALA A 210 4.23 0.04 -19.37
C ALA A 210 4.88 1.34 -18.90
N ALA A 211 5.37 2.18 -19.81
CA ALA A 211 5.96 3.48 -19.51
C ALA A 211 4.94 4.43 -18.85
N ILE A 212 3.74 4.57 -19.44
CA ILE A 212 2.67 5.42 -18.89
C ILE A 212 2.22 4.88 -17.52
N GLY A 213 2.09 3.57 -17.38
CA GLY A 213 1.76 2.96 -16.09
C GLY A 213 2.85 3.16 -15.03
N ALA A 214 4.12 3.21 -15.42
CA ALA A 214 5.23 3.50 -14.51
C ALA A 214 5.18 4.97 -14.05
N SER A 215 5.00 5.91 -14.97
CA SER A 215 4.84 7.35 -14.67
C SER A 215 3.66 7.60 -13.74
N ALA A 216 2.51 6.99 -14.02
CA ALA A 216 1.32 7.11 -13.18
C ALA A 216 1.56 6.55 -11.75
N ARG A 217 2.21 5.39 -11.62
CA ARG A 217 2.55 4.82 -10.29
C ARG A 217 3.52 5.71 -9.53
N HIS A 218 4.51 6.26 -10.21
CA HIS A 218 5.47 7.20 -9.59
C HIS A 218 4.75 8.45 -9.09
N ALA A 219 3.91 9.06 -9.93
CA ALA A 219 3.10 10.23 -9.57
C ALA A 219 2.18 9.96 -8.37
N LEU A 220 1.50 8.82 -8.34
CA LEU A 220 0.61 8.45 -7.22
C LEU A 220 1.38 8.17 -5.92
N ARG A 221 2.61 7.66 -6.02
CA ARG A 221 3.46 7.49 -4.85
C ARG A 221 3.82 8.84 -4.22
N GLU A 222 4.25 9.82 -5.02
CA GLU A 222 4.58 11.16 -4.52
C GLU A 222 3.33 11.86 -3.98
N LEU A 223 2.18 11.71 -4.63
CA LEU A 223 0.90 12.20 -4.12
C LEU A 223 0.57 11.62 -2.73
N CYS A 224 0.79 10.33 -2.52
CA CYS A 224 0.59 9.72 -1.21
C CYS A 224 1.51 10.29 -0.13
N LEU A 225 2.78 10.56 -0.46
CA LEU A 225 3.74 11.14 0.47
C LEU A 225 3.33 12.56 0.88
N GLU A 226 2.83 13.37 -0.05
CA GLU A 226 2.32 14.72 0.23
C GLU A 226 1.01 14.67 1.05
N LEU A 227 0.06 13.81 0.66
CA LEU A 227 -1.18 13.63 1.42
C LEU A 227 -0.90 13.12 2.85
N ALA A 228 0.11 12.30 3.04
CA ALA A 228 0.49 11.78 4.35
C ALA A 228 1.01 12.85 5.33
N VAL A 229 1.45 14.00 4.82
CA VAL A 229 1.86 15.14 5.66
C VAL A 229 0.64 15.90 6.18
N ILE A 230 -0.41 16.00 5.37
CA ILE A 230 -1.56 16.87 5.65
C ILE A 230 -2.73 16.15 6.29
N LEU A 231 -2.84 14.85 6.07
CA LEU A 231 -3.93 14.06 6.65
C LEU A 231 -3.62 13.70 8.10
N PRO A 232 -4.63 13.75 8.98
CA PRO A 232 -4.45 13.28 10.34
C PRO A 232 -4.08 11.80 10.29
N LYS A 233 -3.06 11.43 11.06
CA LYS A 233 -2.78 10.00 11.28
C LYS A 233 -4.00 9.36 11.91
N SER A 234 -4.34 8.18 11.46
CA SER A 234 -5.45 7.42 12.01
C SER A 234 -5.21 7.18 13.51
N ASP A 235 -6.19 7.51 14.35
CA ASP A 235 -6.20 7.11 15.76
C ASP A 235 -6.43 5.60 15.93
N GLN A 236 -6.76 4.90 14.86
CA GLN A 236 -6.77 3.45 14.86
C GLN A 236 -5.34 2.95 15.09
N PRO A 237 -5.13 2.12 16.10
CA PRO A 237 -3.80 1.56 16.37
C PRO A 237 -3.27 0.90 15.10
N GLN A 238 -2.11 1.33 14.66
CA GLN A 238 -1.45 0.74 13.50
C GLN A 238 -0.97 -0.66 13.86
N ARG A 239 -1.82 -1.66 13.61
CA ARG A 239 -1.38 -3.03 13.80
C ARG A 239 -0.38 -3.42 12.71
N THR A 240 0.83 -3.71 13.12
CA THR A 240 1.94 -4.08 12.27
C THR A 240 2.22 -5.57 12.41
N LEU A 241 2.08 -6.31 11.31
CA LEU A 241 2.51 -7.71 11.24
C LEU A 241 4.04 -7.75 11.02
N ILE A 242 4.75 -8.48 11.83
CA ILE A 242 6.19 -8.68 11.73
C ILE A 242 6.43 -10.14 11.41
N PHE A 243 7.14 -10.42 10.33
CA PHE A 243 7.49 -11.77 9.92
C PHE A 243 8.98 -11.87 9.58
N GLY A 244 9.70 -12.60 10.42
CA GLY A 244 11.11 -12.90 10.23
C GLY A 244 11.33 -14.24 9.52
N GLY A 245 12.40 -14.30 8.74
CA GLY A 245 12.78 -15.56 8.09
C GLY A 245 14.12 -15.47 7.37
N THR A 246 14.75 -16.61 7.11
CA THR A 246 16.01 -16.64 6.36
C THR A 246 15.80 -16.33 4.87
N PHE A 247 14.66 -16.72 4.30
CA PHE A 247 14.28 -16.52 2.90
C PHE A 247 15.36 -17.00 1.91
N ASP A 248 15.74 -18.26 2.01
CA ASP A 248 16.86 -18.90 1.30
C ASP A 248 16.43 -20.15 0.49
N PRO A 249 15.62 -20.01 -0.59
CA PRO A 249 14.90 -18.81 -1.04
C PRO A 249 13.54 -18.59 -0.36
N PRO A 250 12.93 -17.41 -0.50
CA PRO A 250 11.52 -17.21 -0.17
C PRO A 250 10.64 -17.93 -1.20
N HIS A 251 9.51 -18.48 -0.74
CA HIS A 251 8.58 -19.23 -1.57
C HIS A 251 7.16 -18.62 -1.55
N ARG A 252 6.29 -19.07 -2.48
CA ARG A 252 4.93 -18.52 -2.63
C ARG A 252 4.12 -18.57 -1.34
N ARG A 253 4.26 -19.65 -0.55
CA ARG A 253 3.51 -19.79 0.71
C ARG A 253 3.89 -18.73 1.74
N HIS A 254 5.14 -18.27 1.78
CA HIS A 254 5.51 -17.15 2.66
C HIS A 254 4.67 -15.89 2.37
N ALA A 255 4.58 -15.49 1.12
CA ALA A 255 3.84 -14.28 0.74
C ALA A 255 2.32 -14.46 0.94
N GLN A 256 1.77 -15.62 0.60
CA GLN A 256 0.36 -15.94 0.80
C GLN A 256 -0.02 -15.92 2.29
N MET A 257 0.72 -16.64 3.10
CA MET A 257 0.52 -16.73 4.55
C MET A 257 0.57 -15.36 5.23
N VAL A 258 1.54 -14.53 4.85
CA VAL A 258 1.67 -13.16 5.38
C VAL A 258 0.47 -12.30 4.99
N ALA A 259 0.02 -12.38 3.73
CA ALA A 259 -1.13 -11.63 3.26
C ALA A 259 -2.44 -12.10 3.94
N GLU A 260 -2.63 -13.40 4.07
CA GLU A 260 -3.76 -14.01 4.78
C GLU A 260 -3.78 -13.60 6.26
N ALA A 261 -2.62 -13.68 6.95
CA ALA A 261 -2.49 -13.32 8.36
C ALA A 261 -2.71 -11.81 8.58
N ALA A 262 -2.14 -10.95 7.73
CA ALA A 262 -2.34 -9.51 7.84
C ALA A 262 -3.81 -9.12 7.70
N ASN A 263 -4.51 -9.73 6.73
CA ASN A 263 -5.94 -9.51 6.53
C ASN A 263 -6.78 -10.04 7.70
N PHE A 264 -6.53 -11.26 8.15
CA PHE A 264 -7.26 -11.90 9.26
C PHE A 264 -7.10 -11.14 10.58
N LEU A 265 -5.89 -10.65 10.86
CA LEU A 265 -5.56 -9.95 12.11
C LEU A 265 -5.81 -8.43 12.05
N GLY A 266 -6.29 -7.91 10.91
CA GLY A 266 -6.52 -6.48 10.71
C GLY A 266 -5.22 -5.64 10.75
N CYS A 267 -4.10 -6.21 10.30
CA CYS A 267 -2.83 -5.50 10.23
C CYS A 267 -2.76 -4.69 8.93
N ASN A 268 -2.52 -3.39 9.03
CA ASN A 268 -2.44 -2.47 7.90
C ASN A 268 -1.00 -2.20 7.44
N ARG A 269 -0.03 -2.66 8.19
CA ARG A 269 1.40 -2.62 7.86
C ARG A 269 2.00 -4.01 8.04
N VAL A 270 2.94 -4.37 7.17
CA VAL A 270 3.67 -5.65 7.21
C VAL A 270 5.16 -5.35 7.13
N ILE A 271 5.93 -5.84 8.11
CA ILE A 271 7.39 -5.77 8.10
C ILE A 271 7.94 -7.17 7.89
N ILE A 272 8.66 -7.37 6.79
CA ILE A 272 9.41 -8.58 6.53
C ILE A 272 10.85 -8.35 6.96
N LEU A 273 11.35 -9.23 7.81
CA LEU A 273 12.71 -9.18 8.38
C LEU A 273 13.54 -10.35 7.83
N PRO A 274 14.30 -10.15 6.74
CA PRO A 274 15.27 -11.15 6.33
C PRO A 274 16.36 -11.28 7.41
N ALA A 275 16.46 -12.49 7.98
CA ALA A 275 17.39 -12.76 9.07
C ALA A 275 18.85 -12.55 8.67
N GLY A 276 19.61 -11.91 9.53
CA GLY A 276 21.06 -11.88 9.46
C GLY A 276 21.65 -13.24 9.85
N GLN A 277 22.38 -13.29 10.94
CA GLN A 277 22.85 -14.53 11.55
C GLN A 277 21.88 -14.95 12.66
N SER A 278 21.11 -16.04 12.43
CA SER A 278 20.16 -16.55 13.43
C SER A 278 20.88 -17.46 14.42
N PRO A 279 20.74 -17.22 15.76
CA PRO A 279 21.41 -18.03 16.78
C PRO A 279 20.86 -19.46 16.86
N LEU A 280 19.63 -19.69 16.39
CA LEU A 280 18.97 -21.02 16.44
C LEU A 280 19.17 -21.85 15.18
N ARG A 281 19.93 -21.36 14.20
CA ARG A 281 20.18 -22.09 12.97
C ARG A 281 21.63 -22.57 12.90
N GLU A 282 21.80 -23.89 12.76
CA GLU A 282 23.09 -24.48 12.45
C GLU A 282 23.43 -24.23 10.97
N GLY A 283 24.62 -23.68 10.71
CA GLY A 283 25.18 -23.44 9.38
C GLY A 283 24.76 -22.12 8.72
N ASN A 284 25.53 -21.75 7.71
CA ASN A 284 25.32 -20.54 6.93
C ASN A 284 24.17 -20.70 5.91
N ALA A 285 23.53 -19.58 5.56
CA ALA A 285 22.61 -19.55 4.43
C ALA A 285 23.37 -19.87 3.13
N ALA A 286 22.71 -20.56 2.19
CA ALA A 286 23.32 -20.91 0.91
C ALA A 286 23.48 -19.68 -0.01
N ALA A 287 22.55 -18.74 0.06
CA ALA A 287 22.64 -17.44 -0.62
C ALA A 287 23.15 -16.34 0.32
N SER A 288 23.89 -15.38 -0.23
CA SER A 288 24.38 -14.22 0.53
C SER A 288 23.23 -13.37 1.09
N ALA A 289 23.50 -12.54 2.10
CA ALA A 289 22.53 -11.64 2.69
C ALA A 289 21.89 -10.73 1.63
N GLN A 290 22.69 -10.17 0.70
CA GLN A 290 22.20 -9.31 -0.37
C GLN A 290 21.29 -10.07 -1.35
N GLN A 291 21.63 -11.30 -1.71
CA GLN A 291 20.80 -12.14 -2.58
C GLN A 291 19.47 -12.50 -1.91
N ARG A 292 19.47 -12.82 -0.62
CA ARG A 292 18.26 -13.12 0.15
C ARG A 292 17.36 -11.89 0.29
N LEU A 293 17.94 -10.71 0.50
CA LEU A 293 17.23 -9.44 0.53
C LEU A 293 16.52 -9.15 -0.81
N ALA A 294 17.24 -9.33 -1.92
CA ALA A 294 16.68 -9.12 -3.25
C ALA A 294 15.53 -10.11 -3.54
N MET A 295 15.73 -11.39 -3.24
CA MET A 295 14.67 -12.40 -3.40
C MET A 295 13.46 -12.13 -2.50
N ALA A 296 13.65 -11.70 -1.25
CA ALA A 296 12.56 -11.31 -0.37
C ALA A 296 11.79 -10.09 -0.93
N THR A 297 12.49 -9.08 -1.43
CA THR A 297 11.87 -7.92 -2.08
C THR A 297 10.98 -8.33 -3.25
N LEU A 298 11.44 -9.25 -4.08
CA LEU A 298 10.65 -9.77 -5.21
C LEU A 298 9.46 -10.61 -4.74
N ALA A 299 9.67 -11.53 -3.80
CA ALA A 299 8.63 -12.46 -3.34
C ALA A 299 7.45 -11.76 -2.66
N PHE A 300 7.72 -10.73 -1.88
CA PHE A 300 6.69 -10.01 -1.11
C PHE A 300 6.17 -8.75 -1.79
N SER A 301 6.65 -8.39 -2.98
CA SER A 301 6.29 -7.15 -3.69
C SER A 301 4.79 -6.93 -3.91
N LYS A 302 4.00 -8.00 -3.93
CA LYS A 302 2.54 -7.97 -4.14
C LYS A 302 1.73 -7.99 -2.82
N VAL A 303 2.39 -8.08 -1.66
CA VAL A 303 1.71 -8.04 -0.36
C VAL A 303 1.38 -6.58 -0.02
N PRO A 304 0.11 -6.25 0.24
CA PRO A 304 -0.27 -4.88 0.61
C PRO A 304 0.39 -4.43 1.90
N GLY A 305 0.87 -3.19 1.95
CA GLY A 305 1.45 -2.60 3.16
C GLY A 305 2.83 -3.14 3.53
N VAL A 306 3.49 -3.91 2.64
CA VAL A 306 4.77 -4.54 2.93
C VAL A 306 5.94 -3.56 2.91
N VAL A 307 6.82 -3.72 3.88
CA VAL A 307 8.15 -3.10 3.96
C VAL A 307 9.17 -4.21 4.20
N ILE A 308 10.21 -4.26 3.40
CA ILE A 308 11.34 -5.16 3.65
C ILE A 308 12.36 -4.38 4.48
N ASP A 309 12.62 -4.86 5.68
CA ASP A 309 13.52 -4.20 6.63
C ASP A 309 14.81 -5.03 6.79
N SER A 310 15.92 -4.46 6.38
CA SER A 310 17.22 -5.13 6.37
C SER A 310 18.03 -4.97 7.67
N ARG A 311 17.42 -4.43 8.76
CA ARG A 311 18.14 -4.12 10.00
C ARG A 311 18.90 -5.30 10.59
N GLU A 312 18.32 -6.50 10.55
CA GLU A 312 18.98 -7.71 11.06
C GLU A 312 20.20 -8.13 10.22
N MET A 313 20.13 -7.90 8.92
CA MET A 313 21.27 -8.18 8.01
C MET A 313 22.43 -7.19 8.17
N ASN A 314 22.12 -5.97 8.61
CA ASN A 314 23.12 -4.92 8.82
C ASN A 314 23.75 -4.94 10.22
N ARG A 315 23.24 -5.80 11.10
CA ARG A 315 23.74 -5.96 12.47
C ARG A 315 24.97 -6.87 12.48
N SER A 316 26.02 -6.46 13.17
CA SER A 316 27.19 -7.31 13.41
C SER A 316 26.88 -8.38 14.45
N GLY A 317 27.12 -9.66 14.14
CA GLY A 317 26.88 -10.79 15.01
C GLY A 317 25.44 -11.33 14.96
N GLU A 318 25.04 -12.03 16.02
CA GLU A 318 23.72 -12.66 16.12
C GLU A 318 22.61 -11.62 16.25
N SER A 319 21.51 -11.84 15.53
CA SER A 319 20.30 -11.02 15.62
C SER A 319 19.23 -11.74 16.41
N PHE A 320 18.81 -11.10 17.52
CA PHE A 320 17.73 -11.62 18.36
C PHE A 320 16.43 -10.85 18.12
N THR A 321 15.32 -11.56 18.03
CA THR A 321 14.01 -10.98 17.77
C THR A 321 13.60 -9.95 18.81
N VAL A 322 13.94 -10.16 20.08
CA VAL A 322 13.64 -9.19 21.16
C VAL A 322 14.27 -7.82 20.89
N ASP A 323 15.53 -7.81 20.45
CA ASP A 323 16.25 -6.56 20.17
C ASP A 323 15.63 -5.83 18.96
N THR A 324 15.25 -6.58 17.93
CA THR A 324 14.56 -6.05 16.74
C THR A 324 13.19 -5.48 17.08
N LEU A 325 12.40 -6.16 17.92
CA LEU A 325 11.09 -5.66 18.34
C LEU A 325 11.19 -4.42 19.23
N ARG A 326 12.19 -4.34 20.11
CA ARG A 326 12.48 -3.13 20.91
C ARG A 326 12.79 -1.91 20.02
N GLU A 327 13.60 -2.11 19.00
CA GLU A 327 13.91 -1.06 18.02
C GLU A 327 12.66 -0.59 17.27
N ILE A 328 11.87 -1.53 16.71
CA ILE A 328 10.63 -1.21 16.01
C ILE A 328 9.63 -0.50 16.91
N ALA A 329 9.44 -0.98 18.14
CA ALA A 329 8.54 -0.36 19.11
C ALA A 329 8.96 1.07 19.45
N ARG A 330 10.28 1.31 19.67
CA ARG A 330 10.82 2.64 19.96
C ARG A 330 10.65 3.60 18.79
N GLU A 331 10.96 3.16 17.57
CA GLU A 331 10.88 3.98 16.35
C GLU A 331 9.43 4.35 15.99
N SER A 332 8.49 3.44 16.20
CA SER A 332 7.08 3.64 15.83
C SER A 332 6.23 4.18 16.99
N GLY A 333 6.71 4.14 18.24
CA GLY A 333 5.88 4.40 19.41
C GLY A 333 4.81 3.34 19.65
N ALA A 334 4.93 2.17 19.01
CA ALA A 334 3.95 1.09 19.08
C ALA A 334 3.90 0.45 20.48
N ARG A 335 2.68 0.08 20.89
CA ARG A 335 2.43 -0.70 22.10
C ARG A 335 2.37 -2.19 21.73
N ARG A 336 2.38 -3.07 22.73
CA ARG A 336 2.31 -4.53 22.53
C ARG A 336 1.21 -4.96 21.56
N ASN A 337 0.01 -4.42 21.67
CA ASN A 337 -1.13 -4.81 20.82
C ASN A 337 -1.06 -4.24 19.39
N ASP A 338 -0.15 -3.30 19.15
CA ASP A 338 0.07 -2.69 17.83
C ASP A 338 1.06 -3.50 16.99
N LEU A 339 1.85 -4.38 17.63
CA LEU A 339 2.79 -5.29 16.98
C LEU A 339 2.28 -6.74 17.06
N VAL A 340 2.30 -7.44 15.94
CA VAL A 340 1.96 -8.86 15.85
C VAL A 340 3.16 -9.60 15.26
N LEU A 341 3.75 -10.47 16.04
CA LEU A 341 4.83 -11.35 15.60
C LEU A 341 4.24 -12.64 15.02
N LEU A 342 4.39 -12.84 13.72
CA LEU A 342 3.96 -14.04 13.02
C LEU A 342 5.10 -15.05 13.01
N ILE A 343 4.83 -16.25 13.53
CA ILE A 343 5.80 -17.36 13.58
C ILE A 343 5.18 -18.67 13.08
N GLY A 344 6.01 -19.58 12.63
CA GLY A 344 5.58 -20.95 12.27
C GLY A 344 5.46 -21.86 13.49
N ALA A 345 4.76 -22.98 13.32
CA ALA A 345 4.54 -23.99 14.36
C ALA A 345 5.85 -24.48 15.00
N ASP A 346 6.87 -24.74 14.21
CA ASP A 346 8.20 -25.20 14.65
C ASP A 346 8.90 -24.17 15.55
N GLN A 347 8.74 -22.91 15.27
CA GLN A 347 9.26 -21.80 16.08
C GLN A 347 8.46 -21.61 17.36
N ALA A 348 7.12 -21.72 17.28
CA ALA A 348 6.25 -21.62 18.43
C ALA A 348 6.54 -22.72 19.49
N LEU A 349 6.79 -23.95 19.03
CA LEU A 349 7.16 -25.06 19.91
C LEU A 349 8.53 -24.90 20.58
N GLN A 350 9.38 -24.01 20.10
CA GLN A 350 10.69 -23.69 20.65
C GLN A 350 10.78 -22.26 21.17
N PHE A 351 9.67 -21.55 21.29
CA PHE A 351 9.64 -20.14 21.63
C PHE A 351 10.21 -19.84 23.02
N ASP A 352 10.07 -20.77 23.96
CA ASP A 352 10.66 -20.72 25.29
C ASP A 352 12.20 -20.71 25.30
N ARG A 353 12.83 -21.04 24.19
CA ARG A 353 14.30 -20.99 24.00
C ARG A 353 14.77 -19.65 23.43
N TRP A 354 13.85 -18.77 23.02
CA TRP A 354 14.23 -17.48 22.49
C TRP A 354 14.74 -16.56 23.59
N LYS A 355 15.73 -15.73 23.26
CA LYS A 355 16.26 -14.73 24.20
C LYS A 355 15.11 -13.85 24.68
N GLU A 356 14.94 -13.76 25.99
CA GLU A 356 13.94 -12.91 26.63
C GLU A 356 12.51 -13.10 26.08
N TRP A 357 12.13 -14.33 25.77
CA TRP A 357 10.85 -14.66 25.14
C TRP A 357 9.62 -14.16 25.91
N ARG A 358 9.72 -14.09 27.26
CA ARG A 358 8.64 -13.53 28.07
C ARG A 358 8.44 -12.04 27.83
N GLU A 359 9.51 -11.28 27.60
CA GLU A 359 9.41 -9.87 27.25
C GLU A 359 8.75 -9.70 25.88
N ILE A 360 9.12 -10.53 24.90
CA ILE A 360 8.49 -10.51 23.58
C ILE A 360 6.99 -10.68 23.75
N ASP A 361 6.56 -11.72 24.45
CA ASP A 361 5.16 -12.10 24.57
C ASP A 361 4.35 -11.14 25.46
N HIS A 362 4.90 -10.71 26.59
CA HIS A 362 4.15 -9.91 27.56
C HIS A 362 4.20 -8.40 27.31
N GLN A 363 5.25 -7.89 26.64
CA GLN A 363 5.50 -6.45 26.55
C GLN A 363 5.62 -5.91 25.13
N LEU A 364 6.17 -6.68 24.20
CA LEU A 364 6.56 -6.15 22.89
C LEU A 364 5.56 -6.46 21.78
N ALA A 365 5.05 -7.71 21.69
CA ALA A 365 4.19 -8.10 20.58
C ALA A 365 3.13 -9.12 20.97
N THR A 366 2.03 -9.14 20.25
CA THR A 366 1.08 -10.25 20.24
C THR A 366 1.62 -11.36 19.34
N ILE A 367 1.58 -12.61 19.79
CA ILE A 367 2.05 -13.75 18.99
C ILE A 367 0.90 -14.27 18.11
N ALA A 368 1.20 -14.54 16.84
CA ALA A 368 0.30 -15.24 15.91
C ALA A 368 1.06 -16.40 15.29
N ILE A 369 0.43 -17.58 15.26
CA ILE A 369 1.10 -18.83 14.92
C ILE A 369 0.44 -19.47 13.71
N VAL A 370 1.23 -19.80 12.70
CA VAL A 370 0.76 -20.49 11.50
C VAL A 370 1.04 -22.00 11.64
N PRO A 371 0.02 -22.86 11.50
CA PRO A 371 0.20 -24.30 11.52
C PRO A 371 1.05 -24.77 10.35
N ARG A 372 1.82 -25.84 10.55
CA ARG A 372 2.66 -26.47 9.55
C ARG A 372 2.62 -28.00 9.71
N PRO A 373 2.59 -28.77 8.63
CA PRO A 373 2.69 -30.21 8.73
C PRO A 373 3.92 -30.68 9.53
N PRO A 374 3.84 -31.78 10.28
CA PRO A 374 2.68 -32.70 10.34
C PRO A 374 1.53 -32.23 11.25
N LEU A 375 1.65 -31.09 11.93
CA LEU A 375 0.67 -30.63 12.92
C LEU A 375 -0.44 -29.81 12.26
N ALA A 376 -1.67 -30.28 12.36
CA ALA A 376 -2.85 -29.48 12.08
C ALA A 376 -3.05 -28.40 13.17
N ALA A 377 -3.83 -27.37 12.88
CA ALA A 377 -4.06 -26.27 13.81
C ALA A 377 -4.55 -26.75 15.20
N ARG A 378 -5.48 -27.70 15.24
CA ARG A 378 -6.04 -28.24 16.48
C ARG A 378 -4.99 -28.92 17.35
N ASP A 379 -4.15 -29.80 16.75
CA ASP A 379 -3.14 -30.55 17.48
C ASP A 379 -2.02 -29.64 17.98
N LEU A 380 -1.67 -28.63 17.20
CA LEU A 380 -0.72 -27.60 17.57
C LEU A 380 -1.25 -26.78 18.76
N SER A 381 -2.51 -26.35 18.71
CA SER A 381 -3.17 -25.60 19.80
C SER A 381 -3.09 -26.36 21.12
N ALA A 382 -3.45 -27.63 21.13
CA ALA A 382 -3.40 -28.47 22.35
C ALA A 382 -1.98 -28.64 22.90
N GLN A 383 -0.99 -28.82 22.04
CA GLN A 383 0.43 -28.90 22.44
C GLN A 383 0.96 -27.60 23.04
N LEU A 384 0.56 -26.46 22.49
CA LEU A 384 0.97 -25.16 23.00
C LEU A 384 0.31 -24.85 24.34
N ASP A 385 -0.98 -25.13 24.49
CA ASP A 385 -1.69 -25.01 25.76
C ASP A 385 -0.98 -25.82 26.86
N GLU A 386 -0.75 -27.09 26.62
CA GLU A 386 -0.08 -27.99 27.59
C GLU A 386 1.34 -27.49 27.91
N LYS A 387 2.11 -27.10 26.88
CA LYS A 387 3.49 -26.64 27.07
C LYS A 387 3.56 -25.38 27.90
N PHE A 388 2.80 -24.33 27.53
CA PHE A 388 2.91 -23.05 28.19
C PHE A 388 2.23 -23.02 29.56
N SER A 389 1.16 -23.80 29.77
CA SER A 389 0.61 -24.03 31.11
C SER A 389 1.64 -24.64 32.06
N ARG A 390 2.45 -25.61 31.60
CA ARG A 390 3.56 -26.17 32.42
C ARG A 390 4.65 -25.15 32.74
N LEU A 391 4.83 -24.14 31.92
CA LEU A 391 5.79 -23.03 32.12
C LEU A 391 5.23 -21.90 33.01
N GLY A 392 3.98 -22.07 33.51
CA GLY A 392 3.30 -21.08 34.35
C GLY A 392 2.71 -19.90 33.56
N GLU A 393 2.50 -20.08 32.27
CA GLU A 393 1.88 -19.10 31.37
C GLU A 393 0.39 -19.43 31.13
N ASP A 394 -0.33 -18.48 30.54
CA ASP A 394 -1.71 -18.67 30.09
C ASP A 394 -1.77 -19.56 28.83
N GLY A 395 -1.94 -20.86 29.00
CA GLY A 395 -1.98 -21.84 27.93
C GLY A 395 -3.14 -21.60 26.95
N GLU A 396 -4.33 -21.23 27.45
CA GLU A 396 -5.49 -20.92 26.60
C GLU A 396 -5.20 -19.74 25.65
N ARG A 397 -4.42 -18.76 26.08
CA ARG A 397 -3.98 -17.66 25.23
C ARG A 397 -3.05 -18.14 24.10
N TRP A 398 -2.15 -19.07 24.39
CA TRP A 398 -1.28 -19.68 23.40
C TRP A 398 -2.05 -20.56 22.42
N GLU A 399 -3.04 -21.31 22.88
CA GLU A 399 -3.99 -22.01 22.03
C GLU A 399 -4.68 -21.08 21.03
N LYS A 400 -5.22 -19.96 21.51
CA LYS A 400 -5.89 -18.93 20.70
C LYS A 400 -4.98 -18.16 19.75
N SER A 401 -3.66 -18.24 19.95
CA SER A 401 -2.68 -17.62 19.06
C SER A 401 -2.49 -18.39 17.75
N VAL A 402 -2.97 -19.64 17.66
CA VAL A 402 -2.89 -20.44 16.44
C VAL A 402 -3.95 -19.99 15.44
N LEU A 403 -3.50 -19.55 14.26
CA LEU A 403 -4.39 -19.10 13.20
C LEU A 403 -5.11 -20.29 12.54
N PRO A 404 -6.40 -20.14 12.14
CA PRO A 404 -7.20 -21.20 11.56
C PRO A 404 -6.87 -21.44 10.07
N PHE A 405 -5.58 -21.56 9.75
CA PHE A 405 -5.12 -21.75 8.39
C PHE A 405 -4.78 -23.22 8.12
N GLU A 406 -4.89 -23.62 6.85
CA GLU A 406 -4.42 -24.94 6.45
C GLU A 406 -2.91 -25.06 6.57
N ALA A 407 -2.46 -26.18 7.11
CA ALA A 407 -1.05 -26.53 7.18
C ALA A 407 -0.55 -26.95 5.78
N VAL A 408 0.35 -26.16 5.19
CA VAL A 408 0.91 -26.42 3.86
C VAL A 408 2.39 -26.78 3.98
N ASP A 409 2.75 -27.93 3.40
CA ASP A 409 4.15 -28.37 3.36
C ASP A 409 4.87 -27.76 2.15
N LEU A 410 5.64 -26.71 2.42
CA LEU A 410 6.55 -26.13 1.45
C LEU A 410 7.77 -25.58 2.19
N SER A 411 8.94 -26.03 1.79
CA SER A 411 10.19 -25.63 2.44
C SER A 411 11.24 -25.12 1.45
N ALA A 412 12.05 -24.19 1.90
CA ALA A 412 13.22 -23.73 1.13
C ALA A 412 14.22 -24.88 0.85
N THR A 413 14.28 -25.88 1.72
CA THR A 413 15.12 -27.07 1.54
C THR A 413 14.68 -27.91 0.35
N GLU A 414 13.36 -28.10 0.18
CA GLU A 414 12.81 -28.78 -1.00
C GLU A 414 13.17 -28.04 -2.28
N ILE A 415 13.00 -26.71 -2.29
CA ILE A 415 13.33 -25.89 -3.46
C ILE A 415 14.79 -26.02 -3.84
N ARG A 416 15.69 -25.96 -2.87
CA ARG A 416 17.14 -26.15 -3.12
C ARG A 416 17.47 -27.56 -3.61
N SER A 417 16.75 -28.58 -3.11
CA SER A 417 16.91 -29.96 -3.58
C SER A 417 16.48 -30.13 -5.03
N ARG A 418 15.32 -29.55 -5.41
CA ARG A 418 14.83 -29.57 -6.80
C ARG A 418 15.80 -28.86 -7.76
N LEU A 419 16.34 -27.71 -7.36
CA LEU A 419 17.32 -26.99 -8.17
C LEU A 419 18.58 -27.82 -8.44
N ARG A 420 19.15 -28.46 -7.42
CA ARG A 420 20.33 -29.34 -7.58
C ARG A 420 20.07 -30.54 -8.48
N SER A 421 18.84 -31.02 -8.52
CA SER A 421 18.42 -32.13 -9.39
C SER A 421 17.87 -31.67 -10.75
N GLY A 422 17.97 -30.39 -11.08
CA GLY A 422 17.50 -29.83 -12.35
C GLY A 422 15.98 -29.82 -12.53
N GLN A 423 15.23 -30.00 -11.45
CA GLN A 423 13.76 -30.03 -11.48
C GLN A 423 13.16 -28.62 -11.53
N ASN A 424 11.91 -28.52 -12.01
CA ASN A 424 11.19 -27.26 -12.06
C ASN A 424 10.77 -26.78 -10.66
N ILE A 425 10.87 -25.48 -10.42
CA ILE A 425 10.47 -24.81 -9.17
C ILE A 425 9.41 -23.71 -9.39
N GLY A 426 8.92 -23.54 -10.61
CA GLY A 426 8.01 -22.44 -10.97
C GLY A 426 6.64 -22.48 -10.26
N ASP A 427 6.23 -23.62 -9.74
CA ASP A 427 5.07 -23.81 -8.86
C ASP A 427 5.33 -23.41 -7.41
N LEU A 428 6.59 -23.37 -6.97
CA LEU A 428 6.98 -23.17 -5.57
C LEU A 428 7.37 -21.73 -5.25
N VAL A 429 7.92 -21.00 -6.24
CA VAL A 429 8.36 -19.60 -6.07
C VAL A 429 7.63 -18.66 -7.03
N SER A 430 7.71 -17.36 -6.81
CA SER A 430 7.18 -16.41 -7.80
C SER A 430 8.04 -16.40 -9.06
N PRO A 431 7.48 -16.05 -10.24
CA PRO A 431 8.25 -15.98 -11.49
C PRO A 431 9.46 -15.04 -11.38
N GLU A 432 9.33 -13.97 -10.63
CA GLU A 432 10.39 -12.99 -10.42
C GLU A 432 11.55 -13.58 -9.59
N VAL A 433 11.23 -14.39 -8.56
CA VAL A 433 12.23 -15.09 -7.74
C VAL A 433 12.89 -16.21 -8.54
N GLU A 434 12.12 -16.97 -9.35
CA GLU A 434 12.69 -18.00 -10.21
C GLU A 434 13.67 -17.41 -11.23
N ALA A 435 13.28 -16.32 -11.89
CA ALA A 435 14.15 -15.63 -12.84
C ALA A 435 15.43 -15.13 -12.18
N TRP A 436 15.34 -14.60 -10.95
CA TRP A 436 16.51 -14.19 -10.17
C TRP A 436 17.44 -15.36 -9.84
N ILE A 437 16.90 -16.48 -9.34
CA ILE A 437 17.67 -17.69 -9.01
C ILE A 437 18.43 -18.19 -10.25
N ARG A 438 17.77 -18.27 -11.40
CA ARG A 438 18.37 -18.71 -12.67
C ARG A 438 19.44 -17.74 -13.17
N GLN A 439 19.18 -16.44 -13.11
CA GLN A 439 20.10 -15.39 -13.58
C GLN A 439 21.43 -15.42 -12.81
N TYR A 440 21.38 -15.68 -11.50
CA TYR A 440 22.57 -15.68 -10.65
C TYR A 440 23.11 -17.08 -10.32
N GLY A 441 22.55 -18.13 -10.94
CA GLY A 441 23.01 -19.52 -10.76
C GLY A 441 22.95 -19.99 -9.29
N LEU A 442 21.93 -19.54 -8.53
CA LEU A 442 21.83 -19.85 -7.11
C LEU A 442 21.34 -21.28 -6.89
N TYR A 443 21.93 -21.95 -5.92
CA TYR A 443 21.55 -23.30 -5.44
C TYR A 443 21.81 -24.44 -6.44
N ALA A 444 22.50 -24.19 -7.57
CA ALA A 444 22.87 -25.20 -8.55
C ALA A 444 23.99 -26.12 -8.05
#